data_4698f782567e1c90d3a7f76909ec89ad
#
_entry.id   4698f782567e1c90d3a7f76909ec89ad
#
_cell.length_a   1.000
_cell.length_b   1.000
_cell.length_c   1.000
_cell.angle_alpha   90.00
_cell.angle_beta   90.00
_cell.angle_gamma   90.00
#
_symmetry.space_group_name_H-M   'P 1'
#
loop_
_entity.id
_entity.type
_entity.pdbx_description
1 polymer ?
#
loop_
_entity_poly.entity_id
_entity_poly.type
_entity_poly.pdbx_seq_one_letter_code
_entity_poly.pdbx_strand_id
1 'polypeptide(L)'
;MPGCVSDTCCKTGVAHEGKPSQVHSYNPVPMELVALPAFSDNYIWMLHDGARALVVDPGDAAVVADALDARGLALTTILVTHHHHDHIGGVDALRPRLSGPVFGPARERIPQPCTALADGDRIEALGMTFEVLDVPGHTAGHIAYLHRPANDDPPLLFCGDTLFSAGCGRLFEGTPAQMHASLSRLSALPGHTRVCCTHEYTLSNLRFAQAVEPDNGDVARHAAWCESERGQGRPTLPSTIERERRINPFLRCDVPAVSASAAAHGARSNEPVAVFAALREWKNRY
;
A
#
# COMPACT_ATOMS: atom_id res chain seq x y z
N MET A 1 8.12 -18.30 93.82
CA MET A 1 7.16 -17.29 94.36
C MET A 1 7.01 -16.17 93.33
N PRO A 2 5.84 -15.65 93.13
CA PRO A 2 4.76 -16.17 92.19
C PRO A 2 4.71 -15.25 90.99
N GLY A 3 4.21 -15.69 89.85
CA GLY A 3 2.83 -15.84 89.49
C GLY A 3 2.37 -14.63 88.72
N CYS A 4 1.85 -14.78 87.56
CA CYS A 4 0.63 -14.17 87.06
C CYS A 4 0.55 -14.34 85.58
N VAL A 5 -0.27 -15.20 85.19
CA VAL A 5 -1.60 -15.10 84.56
C VAL A 5 -1.66 -14.38 83.21
N SER A 6 -1.98 -15.17 82.22
CA SER A 6 -2.51 -15.00 80.89
C SER A 6 -3.53 -13.88 80.72
N ASP A 7 -3.52 -13.26 79.53
CA ASP A 7 -4.81 -12.93 78.91
C ASP A 7 -4.69 -13.01 77.37
N THR A 8 -5.50 -13.88 76.86
CA THR A 8 -5.71 -14.18 75.46
C THR A 8 -6.67 -13.16 74.87
N CYS A 9 -6.26 -12.33 73.95
CA CYS A 9 -7.18 -11.45 73.21
C CYS A 9 -7.22 -11.89 71.76
N CYS A 10 -8.29 -12.58 71.48
CA CYS A 10 -8.67 -13.04 70.10
C CYS A 10 -9.08 -11.80 69.26
N LYS A 11 -8.32 -11.44 68.25
CA LYS A 11 -8.75 -10.48 67.25
C LYS A 11 -9.12 -11.23 65.98
N THR A 12 -10.43 -11.30 65.69
CA THR A 12 -11.04 -11.75 64.46
C THR A 12 -10.65 -10.79 63.33
N GLY A 13 -9.77 -11.24 62.45
CA GLY A 13 -9.45 -10.57 61.20
C GLY A 13 -10.55 -10.84 60.16
N VAL A 14 -11.25 -9.79 59.79
CA VAL A 14 -12.17 -9.82 58.64
C VAL A 14 -11.31 -9.82 57.35
N ALA A 15 -11.31 -10.93 56.63
CA ALA A 15 -10.73 -11.00 55.33
C ALA A 15 -11.60 -10.24 54.33
N HIS A 16 -11.10 -9.13 53.80
CA HIS A 16 -11.68 -8.48 52.63
C HIS A 16 -11.34 -9.32 51.38
N GLU A 17 -12.32 -10.09 50.90
CA GLU A 17 -12.26 -10.69 49.58
C GLU A 17 -12.25 -9.58 48.51
N GLY A 18 -11.07 -9.28 47.97
CA GLY A 18 -10.91 -8.44 46.78
C GLY A 18 -11.61 -9.10 45.60
N LYS A 19 -12.60 -8.46 44.97
CA LYS A 19 -13.19 -8.89 43.74
C LYS A 19 -12.09 -8.99 42.68
N PRO A 20 -12.05 -10.06 41.89
CA PRO A 20 -11.10 -10.15 40.77
C PRO A 20 -11.38 -9.01 39.79
N SER A 21 -10.37 -8.21 39.50
CA SER A 21 -10.42 -7.23 38.43
C SER A 21 -10.71 -7.97 37.09
N GLN A 22 -11.83 -7.64 36.49
CA GLN A 22 -12.14 -8.11 35.13
C GLN A 22 -11.06 -7.55 34.20
N VAL A 23 -10.13 -8.39 33.81
CA VAL A 23 -9.25 -8.14 32.67
C VAL A 23 -10.16 -8.16 31.45
N HIS A 24 -10.55 -6.99 30.97
CA HIS A 24 -11.20 -6.88 29.66
C HIS A 24 -10.19 -7.38 28.65
N SER A 25 -10.44 -8.56 28.09
CA SER A 25 -9.71 -9.04 26.92
C SER A 25 -9.98 -8.04 25.80
N TYR A 26 -8.99 -7.20 25.51
CA TYR A 26 -8.99 -6.33 24.34
C TYR A 26 -8.87 -7.25 23.12
N ASN A 27 -10.00 -7.62 22.53
CA ASN A 27 -10.01 -8.21 21.21
C ASN A 27 -9.74 -7.05 20.23
N PRO A 28 -8.57 -6.97 19.61
CA PRO A 28 -8.31 -5.94 18.60
C PRO A 28 -9.35 -6.10 17.49
N VAL A 29 -10.07 -5.02 17.20
CA VAL A 29 -10.94 -4.98 16.01
C VAL A 29 -10.03 -5.21 14.79
N PRO A 30 -10.34 -6.19 13.92
CA PRO A 30 -9.49 -6.46 12.77
C PRO A 30 -9.42 -5.22 11.87
N MET A 31 -8.20 -4.92 11.42
CA MET A 31 -7.95 -3.82 10.48
C MET A 31 -8.58 -4.15 9.13
N GLU A 32 -9.45 -3.29 8.62
CA GLU A 32 -10.10 -3.46 7.33
C GLU A 32 -9.45 -2.55 6.28
N LEU A 33 -9.11 -3.13 5.12
CA LEU A 33 -8.59 -2.43 3.95
C LEU A 33 -9.67 -2.29 2.90
N VAL A 34 -10.01 -1.06 2.53
CA VAL A 34 -11.05 -0.72 1.58
C VAL A 34 -10.45 0.03 0.39
N ALA A 35 -10.78 -0.39 -0.83
CA ALA A 35 -10.51 0.36 -2.05
C ALA A 35 -11.71 1.26 -2.35
N LEU A 36 -11.55 2.57 -2.26
CA LEU A 36 -12.58 3.56 -2.58
C LEU A 36 -12.41 3.99 -4.04
N PRO A 37 -13.33 3.64 -4.95
CA PRO A 37 -13.26 4.07 -6.34
C PRO A 37 -13.37 5.60 -6.45
N ALA A 38 -12.46 6.23 -7.17
CA ALA A 38 -12.45 7.65 -7.42
C ALA A 38 -12.07 7.92 -8.88
N PHE A 39 -12.52 9.04 -9.43
CA PHE A 39 -12.33 9.40 -10.83
C PHE A 39 -12.78 8.27 -11.81
N SER A 40 -11.98 7.99 -12.84
CA SER A 40 -12.26 6.93 -13.82
C SER A 40 -11.70 5.56 -13.43
N ASP A 41 -10.56 5.53 -12.73
CA ASP A 41 -9.80 4.30 -12.48
C ASP A 41 -8.94 4.33 -11.20
N ASN A 42 -8.99 5.42 -10.40
CA ASN A 42 -8.24 5.49 -9.15
C ASN A 42 -8.92 4.69 -8.03
N TYR A 43 -8.11 4.15 -7.14
CA TYR A 43 -8.51 3.73 -5.80
C TYR A 43 -7.81 4.58 -4.75
N ILE A 44 -8.59 5.26 -3.91
CA ILE A 44 -8.12 5.81 -2.65
C ILE A 44 -8.16 4.67 -1.65
N TRP A 45 -7.01 4.27 -1.13
CA TRP A 45 -6.95 3.19 -0.15
C TRP A 45 -7.29 3.72 1.25
N MET A 46 -8.24 3.07 1.92
CA MET A 46 -8.60 3.37 3.29
C MET A 46 -8.34 2.16 4.18
N LEU A 47 -7.62 2.37 5.29
CA LEU A 47 -7.53 1.42 6.40
C LEU A 47 -8.34 1.95 7.57
N HIS A 48 -9.10 1.09 8.27
CA HIS A 48 -9.83 1.48 9.46
C HIS A 48 -9.95 0.35 10.49
N ASP A 49 -10.08 0.73 11.76
CA ASP A 49 -10.28 -0.15 12.91
C ASP A 49 -11.73 -0.18 13.42
N GLY A 50 -12.67 0.25 12.60
CA GLY A 50 -14.10 0.38 12.96
C GLY A 50 -14.46 1.69 13.66
N ALA A 51 -13.49 2.51 14.04
CA ALA A 51 -13.71 3.84 14.66
C ALA A 51 -12.84 4.93 13.99
N ARG A 52 -11.60 4.61 13.67
CA ARG A 52 -10.59 5.52 13.11
C ARG A 52 -10.15 5.02 11.74
N ALA A 53 -9.85 5.95 10.84
CA ALA A 53 -9.37 5.66 9.50
C ALA A 53 -8.09 6.44 9.16
N LEU A 54 -7.24 5.83 8.33
CA LEU A 54 -6.24 6.51 7.52
C LEU A 54 -6.60 6.33 6.04
N VAL A 55 -6.23 7.30 5.22
CA VAL A 55 -6.38 7.22 3.76
C VAL A 55 -5.05 7.48 3.06
N VAL A 56 -4.87 6.84 1.91
CA VAL A 56 -3.68 6.97 1.07
C VAL A 56 -4.09 7.58 -0.26
N ASP A 57 -3.37 8.63 -0.67
CA ASP A 57 -3.55 9.34 -1.94
C ASP A 57 -4.99 9.83 -2.17
N PRO A 58 -5.55 10.64 -1.26
CA PRO A 58 -6.93 11.10 -1.39
C PRO A 58 -7.07 12.22 -2.44
N GLY A 59 -7.06 11.85 -3.73
CA GLY A 59 -7.24 12.79 -4.83
C GLY A 59 -8.63 13.45 -4.86
N ASP A 60 -9.66 12.72 -4.40
CA ASP A 60 -11.05 13.18 -4.30
C ASP A 60 -11.53 13.17 -2.85
N ALA A 61 -11.77 14.36 -2.30
CA ALA A 61 -12.23 14.51 -0.93
C ALA A 61 -13.67 14.01 -0.71
N ALA A 62 -14.54 14.14 -1.70
CA ALA A 62 -15.94 13.77 -1.57
C ALA A 62 -16.08 12.25 -1.37
N VAL A 63 -15.37 11.46 -2.16
CA VAL A 63 -15.33 10.00 -2.04
C VAL A 63 -14.90 9.56 -0.63
N VAL A 64 -13.87 10.21 -0.07
CA VAL A 64 -13.39 9.92 1.29
C VAL A 64 -14.43 10.33 2.33
N ALA A 65 -14.98 11.54 2.21
CA ALA A 65 -15.97 12.06 3.16
C ALA A 65 -17.21 11.16 3.24
N ASP A 66 -17.75 10.76 2.09
CA ASP A 66 -18.90 9.87 2.00
C ASP A 66 -18.60 8.49 2.63
N ALA A 67 -17.39 7.96 2.39
CA ALA A 67 -16.96 6.69 2.96
C ALA A 67 -16.81 6.74 4.49
N LEU A 68 -16.30 7.85 5.04
CA LEU A 68 -16.19 8.09 6.48
C LEU A 68 -17.57 8.23 7.13
N ASP A 69 -18.46 9.03 6.53
CA ASP A 69 -19.81 9.28 7.04
C ASP A 69 -20.64 7.98 7.03
N ALA A 70 -20.61 7.23 5.93
CA ALA A 70 -21.33 5.96 5.81
C ALA A 70 -20.93 4.90 6.83
N ARG A 71 -19.69 4.99 7.38
CA ARG A 71 -19.14 4.02 8.34
C ARG A 71 -18.98 4.59 9.76
N GLY A 72 -19.26 5.89 9.97
CA GLY A 72 -19.08 6.55 11.27
C GLY A 72 -17.60 6.62 11.70
N LEU A 73 -16.67 6.80 10.77
CA LEU A 73 -15.23 6.77 11.03
C LEU A 73 -14.66 8.17 11.21
N ALA A 74 -13.69 8.31 12.13
CA ALA A 74 -12.88 9.50 12.30
C ALA A 74 -11.60 9.41 11.47
N LEU A 75 -11.34 10.40 10.60
CA LEU A 75 -10.10 10.48 9.84
C LEU A 75 -8.94 10.93 10.74
N THR A 76 -7.92 10.08 10.88
CA THR A 76 -6.78 10.35 11.77
C THR A 76 -5.47 10.57 11.04
N THR A 77 -5.33 10.13 9.80
CA THR A 77 -4.06 10.22 9.06
C THR A 77 -4.32 10.25 7.56
N ILE A 78 -3.53 11.04 6.84
CA ILE A 78 -3.44 11.02 5.38
C ILE A 78 -1.99 10.67 5.01
N LEU A 79 -1.82 9.68 4.14
CA LEU A 79 -0.54 9.31 3.54
C LEU A 79 -0.56 9.74 2.06
N VAL A 80 0.51 10.37 1.61
CA VAL A 80 0.68 10.79 0.20
C VAL A 80 1.93 10.15 -0.36
N THR A 81 1.84 9.54 -1.54
CA THR A 81 2.97 8.88 -2.21
C THR A 81 3.75 9.82 -3.11
N HIS A 82 3.06 10.73 -3.82
CA HIS A 82 3.66 11.72 -4.73
C HIS A 82 2.71 12.88 -5.02
N HIS A 83 3.15 13.88 -5.79
CA HIS A 83 2.49 15.19 -5.90
C HIS A 83 1.44 15.32 -7.01
N HIS A 84 1.13 14.28 -7.79
CA HIS A 84 0.12 14.42 -8.84
C HIS A 84 -1.26 14.72 -8.28
N HIS A 85 -2.05 15.48 -9.03
CA HIS A 85 -3.32 16.05 -8.53
C HIS A 85 -4.32 14.97 -8.10
N ASP A 86 -4.38 13.88 -8.80
CA ASP A 86 -5.25 12.74 -8.50
C ASP A 86 -4.84 11.93 -7.25
N HIS A 87 -3.72 12.31 -6.61
CA HIS A 87 -3.27 11.78 -5.31
C HIS A 87 -3.38 12.80 -4.18
N ILE A 88 -3.30 14.09 -4.49
CA ILE A 88 -3.29 15.16 -3.46
C ILE A 88 -4.49 16.10 -3.52
N GLY A 89 -5.29 16.05 -4.58
CA GLY A 89 -6.35 17.04 -4.84
C GLY A 89 -7.39 17.20 -3.73
N GLY A 90 -7.63 16.14 -2.96
CA GLY A 90 -8.56 16.14 -1.84
C GLY A 90 -7.95 16.50 -0.48
N VAL A 91 -6.62 16.59 -0.36
CA VAL A 91 -5.93 16.74 0.94
C VAL A 91 -6.43 17.97 1.70
N ASP A 92 -6.44 19.14 1.07
CA ASP A 92 -6.83 20.38 1.77
C ASP A 92 -8.31 20.41 2.15
N ALA A 93 -9.19 19.86 1.31
CA ALA A 93 -10.62 19.76 1.60
C ALA A 93 -10.92 18.76 2.74
N LEU A 94 -10.05 17.78 2.98
CA LEU A 94 -10.20 16.82 4.09
C LEU A 94 -9.66 17.34 5.43
N ARG A 95 -8.86 18.42 5.46
CA ARG A 95 -8.26 18.95 6.70
C ARG A 95 -9.26 19.25 7.82
N PRO A 96 -10.46 19.82 7.56
CA PRO A 96 -11.44 20.05 8.64
C PRO A 96 -11.94 18.78 9.33
N ARG A 97 -11.79 17.62 8.67
CA ARG A 97 -12.17 16.29 9.21
C ARG A 97 -10.99 15.52 9.78
N LEU A 98 -9.74 15.98 9.51
CA LEU A 98 -8.52 15.29 9.91
C LEU A 98 -8.10 15.67 11.31
N SER A 99 -7.96 14.70 12.21
CA SER A 99 -7.53 14.90 13.60
C SER A 99 -6.03 14.67 13.83
N GLY A 100 -5.26 14.29 12.81
CA GLY A 100 -3.84 13.98 12.91
C GLY A 100 -3.04 14.53 11.73
N PRO A 101 -1.86 13.95 11.43
CA PRO A 101 -0.96 14.46 10.41
C PRO A 101 -1.32 14.07 8.98
N VAL A 102 -0.83 14.88 8.03
CA VAL A 102 -0.56 14.49 6.65
C VAL A 102 0.92 14.14 6.56
N PHE A 103 1.23 12.98 6.01
CA PHE A 103 2.58 12.54 5.69
C PHE A 103 2.78 12.50 4.19
N GLY A 104 3.97 12.88 3.70
CA GLY A 104 4.28 12.82 2.28
C GLY A 104 5.78 12.96 2.00
N PRO A 105 6.21 12.76 0.74
CA PRO A 105 7.62 12.78 0.36
C PRO A 105 8.28 14.14 0.58
N ALA A 106 9.48 14.13 1.19
CA ALA A 106 10.27 15.33 1.45
C ALA A 106 10.71 16.05 0.17
N ARG A 107 10.79 15.33 -0.95
CA ARG A 107 11.30 15.83 -2.22
C ARG A 107 10.22 16.24 -3.21
N GLU A 108 8.96 16.35 -2.75
CA GLU A 108 7.82 16.72 -3.59
C GLU A 108 6.98 17.84 -2.97
N ARG A 109 6.17 18.48 -3.80
CA ARG A 109 5.29 19.58 -3.37
C ARG A 109 3.94 19.03 -2.90
N ILE A 110 3.86 18.74 -1.61
CA ILE A 110 2.63 18.28 -0.97
C ILE A 110 1.91 19.46 -0.29
N PRO A 111 0.56 19.53 -0.29
CA PRO A 111 -0.21 20.57 0.41
C PRO A 111 0.19 20.66 1.89
N GLN A 112 0.45 21.89 2.36
CA GLN A 112 0.94 22.14 3.74
C GLN A 112 -0.22 22.43 4.71
N PRO A 113 -0.09 22.08 6.01
CA PRO A 113 1.06 21.43 6.64
C PRO A 113 1.15 19.94 6.30
N CYS A 114 2.37 19.46 6.06
CA CYS A 114 2.69 18.06 5.78
C CYS A 114 4.00 17.70 6.48
N THR A 115 4.04 16.56 7.14
CA THR A 115 5.28 15.98 7.69
C THR A 115 6.04 15.31 6.55
N ALA A 116 7.19 15.88 6.21
CA ALA A 116 8.04 15.42 5.13
C ALA A 116 8.78 14.14 5.54
N LEU A 117 8.78 13.13 4.66
CA LEU A 117 9.38 11.82 4.87
C LEU A 117 10.44 11.50 3.82
N ALA A 118 11.46 10.75 4.23
CA ALA A 118 12.55 10.25 3.41
C ALA A 118 12.70 8.73 3.54
N ASP A 119 13.54 8.16 2.69
CA ASP A 119 13.83 6.71 2.68
C ASP A 119 14.28 6.20 4.05
N GLY A 120 13.68 5.12 4.51
CA GLY A 120 13.96 4.48 5.80
C GLY A 120 13.26 5.10 7.00
N ASP A 121 12.56 6.23 6.84
CA ASP A 121 11.71 6.77 7.92
C ASP A 121 10.62 5.78 8.31
N ARG A 122 10.15 5.92 9.55
CA ARG A 122 9.04 5.12 10.09
C ARG A 122 8.02 6.03 10.71
N ILE A 123 6.76 5.75 10.43
CA ILE A 123 5.61 6.46 11.00
C ILE A 123 4.66 5.48 11.68
N GLU A 124 3.95 5.98 12.69
CA GLU A 124 2.90 5.24 13.37
C GLU A 124 1.54 5.82 12.99
N ALA A 125 0.63 4.96 12.51
CA ALA A 125 -0.76 5.32 12.22
C ALA A 125 -1.68 4.14 12.49
N LEU A 126 -2.81 4.35 13.14
CA LEU A 126 -3.78 3.32 13.58
C LEU A 126 -3.15 2.17 14.40
N GLY A 127 -2.03 2.42 15.11
CA GLY A 127 -1.29 1.39 15.83
C GLY A 127 -0.44 0.48 14.92
N MET A 128 -0.26 0.86 13.66
CA MET A 128 0.57 0.17 12.68
C MET A 128 1.81 1.00 12.37
N THR A 129 2.97 0.36 12.27
CA THR A 129 4.20 0.99 11.79
C THR A 129 4.31 0.87 10.27
N PHE A 130 4.57 1.99 9.59
CA PHE A 130 4.86 2.02 8.16
C PHE A 130 6.30 2.46 7.94
N GLU A 131 7.06 1.66 7.17
CA GLU A 131 8.38 1.98 6.66
C GLU A 131 8.23 2.74 5.34
N VAL A 132 9.00 3.82 5.17
CA VAL A 132 9.02 4.64 3.95
C VAL A 132 10.11 4.13 3.02
N LEU A 133 9.76 3.92 1.76
CA LEU A 133 10.65 3.46 0.70
C LEU A 133 10.70 4.52 -0.41
N ASP A 134 11.87 5.09 -0.71
CA ASP A 134 12.06 5.88 -1.93
C ASP A 134 11.92 4.98 -3.15
N VAL A 135 11.05 5.36 -4.08
CA VAL A 135 10.78 4.62 -5.32
C VAL A 135 10.68 5.57 -6.51
N PRO A 136 11.75 6.33 -6.80
CA PRO A 136 11.76 7.31 -7.89
C PRO A 136 11.60 6.65 -9.26
N GLY A 137 11.00 7.38 -10.20
CA GLY A 137 10.81 6.92 -11.58
C GLY A 137 9.58 7.55 -12.21
N HIS A 138 8.41 7.36 -11.63
CA HIS A 138 7.19 8.05 -12.05
C HIS A 138 7.30 9.56 -11.80
N THR A 139 7.57 9.94 -10.55
CA THR A 139 8.08 11.25 -10.18
C THR A 139 9.47 11.12 -9.54
N ALA A 140 10.18 12.23 -9.37
CA ALA A 140 11.55 12.23 -8.85
C ALA A 140 11.63 11.95 -7.34
N GLY A 141 10.59 12.29 -6.61
CA GLY A 141 10.52 12.15 -5.16
C GLY A 141 9.54 11.10 -4.65
N HIS A 142 8.97 10.27 -5.53
CA HIS A 142 7.95 9.28 -5.19
C HIS A 142 8.39 8.34 -4.06
N ILE A 143 7.50 8.12 -3.08
CA ILE A 143 7.71 7.16 -1.98
C ILE A 143 6.61 6.11 -1.95
N ALA A 144 6.90 4.98 -1.32
CA ALA A 144 5.92 3.96 -0.96
C ALA A 144 5.89 3.76 0.55
N TYR A 145 4.76 3.28 1.07
CA TYR A 145 4.59 2.93 2.48
C TYR A 145 4.44 1.42 2.62
N LEU A 146 5.27 0.82 3.43
CA LEU A 146 5.28 -0.61 3.69
C LEU A 146 4.97 -0.89 5.15
N HIS A 147 3.85 -1.56 5.42
CA HIS A 147 3.55 -2.15 6.72
C HIS A 147 3.96 -3.62 6.74
N ARG A 148 4.74 -3.99 7.76
CA ARG A 148 5.08 -5.39 8.06
C ARG A 148 4.43 -5.78 9.39
N PRO A 149 3.36 -6.58 9.40
CA PRO A 149 2.74 -7.02 10.64
C PRO A 149 3.70 -7.91 11.45
N ALA A 150 3.52 -7.90 12.77
CA ALA A 150 4.31 -8.75 13.67
C ALA A 150 3.87 -10.22 13.70
N ASN A 151 2.69 -10.51 13.14
CA ASN A 151 2.13 -11.85 12.98
C ASN A 151 2.29 -12.33 11.52
N ASP A 152 1.67 -13.46 11.18
CA ASP A 152 1.71 -14.05 9.84
C ASP A 152 0.78 -13.38 8.82
N ASP A 153 0.15 -12.26 9.15
CA ASP A 153 -0.66 -11.52 8.20
C ASP A 153 0.18 -10.99 7.04
N PRO A 154 -0.39 -10.88 5.83
CA PRO A 154 0.32 -10.34 4.68
C PRO A 154 0.74 -8.88 4.88
N PRO A 155 2.00 -8.52 4.58
CA PRO A 155 2.43 -7.13 4.54
C PRO A 155 1.58 -6.32 3.55
N LEU A 156 1.41 -5.02 3.82
CA LEU A 156 0.71 -4.06 2.96
C LEU A 156 1.71 -3.10 2.34
N LEU A 157 1.65 -2.93 1.03
CA LEU A 157 2.46 -1.99 0.27
C LEU A 157 1.55 -1.00 -0.46
N PHE A 158 1.57 0.26 -0.04
CA PHE A 158 0.97 1.37 -0.78
C PHE A 158 2.05 2.00 -1.65
N CYS A 159 2.04 1.71 -2.95
CA CYS A 159 3.11 2.05 -3.88
C CYS A 159 2.74 3.13 -4.89
N GLY A 160 1.56 3.77 -4.73
CA GLY A 160 1.10 4.81 -5.64
C GLY A 160 1.23 4.39 -7.09
N ASP A 161 1.96 5.18 -7.86
CA ASP A 161 2.16 5.01 -9.30
C ASP A 161 3.51 4.41 -9.69
N THR A 162 4.14 3.66 -8.79
CA THR A 162 5.39 2.95 -9.13
C THR A 162 5.12 1.59 -9.73
N LEU A 163 4.49 0.68 -8.97
CA LEU A 163 4.17 -0.69 -9.39
C LEU A 163 2.66 -0.82 -9.57
N PHE A 164 2.21 -1.21 -10.77
CA PHE A 164 0.83 -1.58 -11.06
C PHE A 164 0.70 -3.09 -11.29
N SER A 165 -0.53 -3.60 -11.18
CA SER A 165 -0.77 -4.98 -11.58
C SER A 165 -0.48 -5.17 -13.06
N ALA A 166 0.45 -6.11 -13.38
CA ALA A 166 1.02 -6.40 -14.69
C ALA A 166 1.66 -5.17 -15.38
N GLY A 167 2.06 -4.13 -14.63
CA GLY A 167 2.57 -2.89 -15.21
C GLY A 167 3.39 -2.03 -14.25
N CYS A 168 3.74 -0.85 -14.70
CA CYS A 168 4.38 0.19 -13.89
C CYS A 168 3.97 1.59 -14.38
N GLY A 169 4.22 2.61 -13.56
CA GLY A 169 3.99 4.00 -13.89
C GLY A 169 4.76 4.48 -15.12
N ARG A 170 4.23 5.53 -15.77
CA ARG A 170 4.98 6.27 -16.79
C ARG A 170 6.14 7.02 -16.14
N LEU A 171 7.18 7.28 -16.91
CA LEU A 171 8.33 8.08 -16.48
C LEU A 171 8.07 9.53 -16.86
N PHE A 172 7.62 10.35 -15.91
CA PHE A 172 7.46 11.80 -16.15
C PHE A 172 8.72 12.58 -15.77
N GLU A 173 9.35 12.22 -14.66
CA GLU A 173 10.49 12.95 -14.11
C GLU A 173 11.74 12.07 -13.93
N GLY A 174 11.55 10.76 -13.77
CA GLY A 174 12.64 9.83 -13.54
C GLY A 174 13.17 9.19 -14.82
N THR A 175 14.20 8.36 -14.65
CA THR A 175 14.86 7.61 -15.71
C THR A 175 14.47 6.13 -15.69
N PRO A 176 14.66 5.38 -16.82
CA PRO A 176 14.46 3.94 -16.83
C PRO A 176 15.27 3.20 -15.76
N ALA A 177 16.52 3.64 -15.50
CA ALA A 177 17.36 3.03 -14.48
C ALA A 177 16.80 3.22 -13.07
N GLN A 178 16.28 4.41 -12.75
CA GLN A 178 15.66 4.68 -11.45
C GLN A 178 14.40 3.84 -11.25
N MET A 179 13.48 3.83 -12.22
CA MET A 179 12.24 3.04 -12.10
C MET A 179 12.54 1.54 -12.02
N HIS A 180 13.49 1.02 -12.83
CA HIS A 180 13.90 -0.37 -12.75
C HIS A 180 14.47 -0.72 -11.36
N ALA A 181 15.30 0.15 -10.77
CA ALA A 181 15.82 -0.04 -9.42
C ALA A 181 14.70 -0.02 -8.36
N SER A 182 13.75 0.92 -8.48
CA SER A 182 12.56 1.00 -7.61
C SER A 182 11.71 -0.26 -7.69
N LEU A 183 11.40 -0.73 -8.89
CA LEU A 183 10.65 -1.96 -9.11
C LEU A 183 11.40 -3.20 -8.60
N SER A 184 12.72 -3.27 -8.77
CA SER A 184 13.55 -4.35 -8.23
C SER A 184 13.51 -4.36 -6.71
N ARG A 185 13.57 -3.19 -6.05
CA ARG A 185 13.42 -3.04 -4.60
C ARG A 185 12.06 -3.58 -4.11
N LEU A 186 10.97 -3.20 -4.77
CA LEU A 186 9.63 -3.67 -4.42
C LEU A 186 9.46 -5.17 -4.71
N SER A 187 10.00 -5.64 -5.82
CA SER A 187 9.98 -7.05 -6.20
C SER A 187 10.73 -7.95 -5.21
N ALA A 188 11.68 -7.43 -4.44
CA ALA A 188 12.40 -8.18 -3.41
C ALA A 188 11.60 -8.42 -2.13
N LEU A 189 10.45 -7.79 -1.95
CA LEU A 189 9.57 -7.98 -0.79
C LEU A 189 9.01 -9.40 -0.73
N PRO A 190 8.53 -9.87 0.43
CA PRO A 190 7.89 -11.18 0.57
C PRO A 190 6.78 -11.39 -0.46
N GLY A 191 6.69 -12.58 -1.03
CA GLY A 191 5.76 -12.88 -2.14
C GLY A 191 4.28 -12.61 -1.84
N HIS A 192 3.86 -12.84 -0.59
CA HIS A 192 2.49 -12.61 -0.11
C HIS A 192 2.19 -11.13 0.22
N THR A 193 3.16 -10.20 0.07
CA THR A 193 2.91 -8.76 0.24
C THR A 193 1.80 -8.29 -0.68
N ARG A 194 0.76 -7.68 -0.13
CA ARG A 194 -0.36 -7.11 -0.88
C ARG A 194 0.05 -5.79 -1.50
N VAL A 195 -0.09 -5.68 -2.83
CA VAL A 195 0.27 -4.50 -3.62
C VAL A 195 -0.97 -3.64 -3.83
N CYS A 196 -1.06 -2.56 -3.08
CA CYS A 196 -2.13 -1.58 -3.12
C CYS A 196 -1.70 -0.39 -3.99
N CYS A 197 -1.70 -0.57 -5.32
CA CYS A 197 -1.44 0.50 -6.27
C CYS A 197 -2.70 1.35 -6.51
N THR A 198 -2.53 2.56 -7.04
CA THR A 198 -3.63 3.52 -7.11
C THR A 198 -4.60 3.27 -8.25
N HIS A 199 -4.14 2.74 -9.40
CA HIS A 199 -4.98 2.67 -10.60
C HIS A 199 -5.40 1.25 -11.00
N GLU A 200 -6.66 1.11 -11.42
CA GLU A 200 -7.24 -0.11 -11.98
C GLU A 200 -6.88 -0.28 -13.48
N TYR A 201 -5.58 -0.26 -13.77
CA TYR A 201 -5.06 -0.46 -15.13
C TYR A 201 -4.87 -1.93 -15.52
N THR A 202 -5.27 -2.85 -14.65
CA THR A 202 -4.93 -4.28 -14.73
C THR A 202 -5.25 -4.90 -16.09
N LEU A 203 -6.46 -4.73 -16.63
CA LEU A 203 -6.84 -5.30 -17.92
C LEU A 203 -6.01 -4.73 -19.08
N SER A 204 -5.75 -3.42 -19.07
CA SER A 204 -4.91 -2.77 -20.10
C SER A 204 -3.46 -3.25 -20.00
N ASN A 205 -2.93 -3.40 -18.79
CA ASN A 205 -1.59 -3.91 -18.57
C ASN A 205 -1.44 -5.37 -18.96
N LEU A 206 -2.44 -6.21 -18.68
CA LEU A 206 -2.43 -7.62 -19.06
C LEU A 206 -2.47 -7.82 -20.57
N ARG A 207 -3.22 -7.00 -21.31
CA ARG A 207 -3.13 -7.01 -22.80
C ARG A 207 -1.71 -6.76 -23.29
N PHE A 208 -1.03 -5.77 -22.70
CA PHE A 208 0.37 -5.52 -23.02
C PHE A 208 1.29 -6.67 -22.58
N ALA A 209 1.10 -7.21 -21.38
CA ALA A 209 1.87 -8.37 -20.91
C ALA A 209 1.72 -9.59 -21.83
N GLN A 210 0.52 -9.85 -22.36
CA GLN A 210 0.29 -10.89 -23.37
C GLN A 210 1.02 -10.62 -24.70
N ALA A 211 1.12 -9.33 -25.10
CA ALA A 211 1.88 -8.96 -26.30
C ALA A 211 3.39 -9.17 -26.10
N VAL A 212 3.89 -8.95 -24.86
CA VAL A 212 5.31 -9.18 -24.51
C VAL A 212 5.62 -10.67 -24.36
N GLU A 213 4.76 -11.44 -23.67
CA GLU A 213 4.96 -12.87 -23.39
C GLU A 213 3.69 -13.66 -23.79
N PRO A 214 3.43 -13.91 -25.07
CA PRO A 214 2.21 -14.55 -25.54
C PRO A 214 2.02 -15.99 -25.00
N ASP A 215 3.10 -16.68 -24.67
CA ASP A 215 3.09 -18.05 -24.15
C ASP A 215 3.07 -18.10 -22.61
N ASN A 216 2.98 -16.95 -21.92
CA ASN A 216 2.93 -16.93 -20.45
C ASN A 216 1.52 -17.30 -19.96
N GLY A 217 1.35 -18.56 -19.56
CA GLY A 217 0.07 -19.07 -19.05
C GLY A 217 -0.42 -18.40 -17.76
N ASP A 218 0.47 -17.81 -16.93
CA ASP A 218 0.07 -17.06 -15.73
C ASP A 218 -0.62 -15.74 -16.13
N VAL A 219 -0.10 -15.05 -17.16
CA VAL A 219 -0.71 -13.84 -17.70
C VAL A 219 -2.11 -14.16 -18.24
N ALA A 220 -2.24 -15.21 -19.06
CA ALA A 220 -3.52 -15.61 -19.65
C ALA A 220 -4.58 -15.96 -18.58
N ARG A 221 -4.19 -16.75 -17.57
CA ARG A 221 -5.10 -17.12 -16.45
C ARG A 221 -5.54 -15.91 -15.65
N HIS A 222 -4.60 -15.01 -15.36
CA HIS A 222 -4.92 -13.81 -14.58
C HIS A 222 -5.79 -12.83 -15.37
N ALA A 223 -5.58 -12.71 -16.69
CA ALA A 223 -6.43 -11.89 -17.57
C ALA A 223 -7.90 -12.37 -17.54
N ALA A 224 -8.12 -13.67 -17.70
CA ALA A 224 -9.46 -14.26 -17.65
C ALA A 224 -10.15 -14.02 -16.29
N TRP A 225 -9.41 -14.14 -15.19
CA TRP A 225 -9.93 -13.82 -13.86
C TRP A 225 -10.29 -12.33 -13.73
N CYS A 226 -9.40 -11.43 -14.16
CA CYS A 226 -9.65 -9.98 -14.11
C CYS A 226 -10.86 -9.57 -14.96
N GLU A 227 -11.03 -10.16 -16.16
CA GLU A 227 -12.20 -9.92 -17.00
C GLU A 227 -13.49 -10.32 -16.28
N SER A 228 -13.49 -11.48 -15.61
CA SER A 228 -14.64 -11.93 -14.81
C SER A 228 -14.94 -10.97 -13.64
N GLU A 229 -13.93 -10.53 -12.88
CA GLU A 229 -14.11 -9.59 -11.76
C GLU A 229 -14.63 -8.24 -12.25
N ARG A 230 -13.99 -7.67 -13.28
CA ARG A 230 -14.42 -6.38 -13.84
C ARG A 230 -15.78 -6.43 -14.50
N GLY A 231 -16.13 -7.56 -15.11
CA GLY A 231 -17.50 -7.81 -15.64
C GLY A 231 -18.59 -7.79 -14.57
N GLN A 232 -18.22 -8.01 -13.31
CA GLN A 232 -19.12 -7.95 -12.14
C GLN A 232 -18.94 -6.66 -11.31
N GLY A 233 -18.20 -5.70 -11.83
CA GLY A 233 -17.93 -4.42 -11.15
C GLY A 233 -17.01 -4.52 -9.95
N ARG A 234 -16.32 -5.66 -9.75
CA ARG A 234 -15.38 -5.85 -8.63
C ARG A 234 -13.97 -5.39 -8.98
N PRO A 235 -13.18 -4.89 -7.99
CA PRO A 235 -11.78 -4.53 -8.20
C PRO A 235 -10.92 -5.77 -8.45
N THR A 236 -9.81 -5.59 -9.21
CA THR A 236 -8.78 -6.64 -9.38
C THR A 236 -7.61 -6.45 -8.40
N LEU A 237 -7.62 -5.39 -7.63
CA LEU A 237 -6.63 -5.00 -6.62
C LEU A 237 -7.14 -5.27 -5.20
N PRO A 238 -6.23 -5.52 -4.23
CA PRO A 238 -4.78 -5.51 -4.37
C PRO A 238 -4.23 -6.75 -5.08
N SER A 239 -3.09 -6.60 -5.75
CA SER A 239 -2.31 -7.72 -6.26
C SER A 239 -1.38 -8.28 -5.17
N THR A 240 -0.43 -9.15 -5.53
CA THR A 240 0.65 -9.60 -4.64
C THR A 240 1.99 -9.61 -5.36
N ILE A 241 3.08 -9.41 -4.61
CA ILE A 241 4.44 -9.44 -5.19
C ILE A 241 4.73 -10.77 -5.92
N GLU A 242 4.27 -11.89 -5.38
CA GLU A 242 4.44 -13.19 -6.03
C GLU A 242 3.72 -13.25 -7.38
N ARG A 243 2.50 -12.71 -7.46
CA ARG A 243 1.75 -12.63 -8.72
C ARG A 243 2.47 -11.74 -9.70
N GLU A 244 2.88 -10.54 -9.28
CA GLU A 244 3.56 -9.58 -10.16
C GLU A 244 4.86 -10.14 -10.74
N ARG A 245 5.66 -10.89 -9.98
CA ARG A 245 6.86 -11.59 -10.48
C ARG A 245 6.55 -12.59 -11.61
N ARG A 246 5.33 -13.14 -11.66
CA ARG A 246 4.93 -14.11 -12.70
C ARG A 246 4.34 -13.46 -13.94
N ILE A 247 3.66 -12.30 -13.80
CA ILE A 247 2.85 -11.71 -14.89
C ILE A 247 3.34 -10.36 -15.37
N ASN A 248 4.16 -9.64 -14.59
CA ASN A 248 4.51 -8.26 -14.90
C ASN A 248 5.80 -8.19 -15.71
N PRO A 249 5.75 -7.82 -17.00
CA PRO A 249 6.94 -7.81 -17.87
C PRO A 249 8.03 -6.85 -17.37
N PHE A 250 7.66 -5.80 -16.62
CA PHE A 250 8.61 -4.83 -16.06
C PHE A 250 9.39 -5.36 -14.86
N LEU A 251 8.92 -6.44 -14.22
CA LEU A 251 9.65 -7.19 -13.18
C LEU A 251 10.41 -8.41 -13.73
N ARG A 252 10.33 -8.64 -15.04
CA ARG A 252 10.81 -9.83 -15.73
C ARG A 252 11.81 -9.50 -16.85
N CYS A 253 12.50 -8.37 -16.73
CA CYS A 253 13.41 -7.87 -17.75
C CYS A 253 14.63 -8.78 -18.01
N ASP A 254 14.94 -9.69 -17.10
CA ASP A 254 15.97 -10.72 -17.16
C ASP A 254 15.48 -12.04 -17.80
N VAL A 255 14.17 -12.18 -18.01
CA VAL A 255 13.59 -13.40 -18.63
C VAL A 255 13.86 -13.39 -20.13
N PRO A 256 14.39 -14.49 -20.71
CA PRO A 256 14.77 -14.54 -22.13
C PRO A 256 13.63 -14.18 -23.10
N ALA A 257 12.40 -14.63 -22.84
CA ALA A 257 11.25 -14.30 -23.69
C ALA A 257 10.93 -12.79 -23.67
N VAL A 258 10.98 -12.15 -22.50
CA VAL A 258 10.76 -10.71 -22.33
C VAL A 258 11.87 -9.92 -23.04
N SER A 259 13.13 -10.32 -22.85
CA SER A 259 14.28 -9.69 -23.48
C SER A 259 14.25 -9.81 -25.01
N ALA A 260 13.88 -10.98 -25.55
CA ALA A 260 13.70 -11.19 -26.99
C ALA A 260 12.58 -10.30 -27.57
N SER A 261 11.46 -10.20 -26.87
CA SER A 261 10.35 -9.34 -27.27
C SER A 261 10.74 -7.86 -27.23
N ALA A 262 11.47 -7.44 -26.19
CA ALA A 262 12.01 -6.08 -26.09
C ALA A 262 13.03 -5.76 -27.20
N ALA A 263 13.88 -6.72 -27.59
CA ALA A 263 14.83 -6.57 -28.70
C ALA A 263 14.12 -6.31 -30.01
N ALA A 264 13.00 -7.01 -30.30
CA ALA A 264 12.16 -6.76 -31.46
C ALA A 264 11.51 -5.38 -31.45
N HIS A 265 11.46 -4.70 -30.29
CA HIS A 265 10.86 -3.39 -30.10
C HIS A 265 11.89 -2.30 -29.72
N GLY A 266 13.18 -2.54 -30.01
CA GLY A 266 14.22 -1.51 -29.94
C GLY A 266 15.13 -1.54 -28.72
N ALA A 267 15.13 -2.61 -27.92
CA ALA A 267 16.14 -2.78 -26.89
C ALA A 267 17.53 -2.93 -27.53
N ARG A 268 18.50 -2.16 -27.03
CA ARG A 268 19.85 -2.12 -27.62
C ARG A 268 20.79 -3.19 -27.04
N SER A 269 20.39 -3.84 -25.96
CA SER A 269 21.09 -4.95 -25.31
C SER A 269 20.11 -5.75 -24.45
N ASN A 270 20.57 -6.90 -23.94
CA ASN A 270 19.82 -7.73 -23.01
C ASN A 270 20.00 -7.30 -21.55
N GLU A 271 20.70 -6.18 -21.29
CA GLU A 271 20.80 -5.64 -19.94
C GLU A 271 19.40 -5.24 -19.43
N PRO A 272 19.03 -5.60 -18.19
CA PRO A 272 17.65 -5.41 -17.67
C PRO A 272 17.13 -3.97 -17.80
N VAL A 273 17.99 -2.96 -17.61
CA VAL A 273 17.60 -1.54 -17.76
C VAL A 273 17.30 -1.18 -19.22
N ALA A 274 18.05 -1.75 -20.19
CA ALA A 274 17.79 -1.51 -21.61
C ALA A 274 16.50 -2.20 -22.07
N VAL A 275 16.25 -3.42 -21.57
CA VAL A 275 15.01 -4.16 -21.78
C VAL A 275 13.82 -3.38 -21.21
N PHE A 276 13.93 -2.95 -19.94
CA PHE A 276 12.92 -2.13 -19.29
C PHE A 276 12.59 -0.85 -20.10
N ALA A 277 13.62 -0.13 -20.53
CA ALA A 277 13.44 1.11 -21.31
C ALA A 277 12.67 0.87 -22.61
N ALA A 278 13.01 -0.19 -23.33
CA ALA A 278 12.33 -0.56 -24.58
C ALA A 278 10.86 -0.97 -24.33
N LEU A 279 10.61 -1.77 -23.29
CA LEU A 279 9.25 -2.14 -22.90
C LEU A 279 8.41 -0.91 -22.51
N ARG A 280 8.99 0.03 -21.75
CA ARG A 280 8.27 1.25 -21.32
C ARG A 280 7.95 2.14 -22.52
N GLU A 281 8.90 2.30 -23.45
CA GLU A 281 8.67 3.05 -24.69
C GLU A 281 7.63 2.37 -25.58
N TRP A 282 7.69 1.05 -25.72
CA TRP A 282 6.66 0.29 -26.43
C TRP A 282 5.29 0.45 -25.79
N LYS A 283 5.18 0.29 -24.46
CA LYS A 283 3.92 0.46 -23.73
C LYS A 283 3.33 1.87 -23.85
N ASN A 284 4.16 2.90 -24.03
CA ASN A 284 3.69 4.29 -24.21
C ASN A 284 2.95 4.51 -25.54
N ARG A 285 3.22 3.64 -26.53
CA ARG A 285 2.63 3.68 -27.89
C ARG A 285 1.59 2.58 -28.14
N TYR A 286 1.48 1.64 -27.20
CA TYR A 286 0.55 0.51 -27.23
C TYR A 286 -0.87 0.93 -26.81
#